data_6d32c646a0de7b038c879e3e197f5236
#
_entry.id   6d32c646a0de7b038c879e3e197f5236
#
_cell.length_a   1.000
_cell.length_b   1.000
_cell.length_c   1.000
_cell.angle_alpha   90.00
_cell.angle_beta   90.00
_cell.angle_gamma   90.00
#
_symmetry.space_group_name_H-M   'P 1'
#
loop_
_entity.id
_entity.type
_entity.pdbx_description
1 polymer ?
#
loop_
_entity_poly.entity_id
_entity_poly.type
_entity_poly.pdbx_seq_one_letter_code
_entity_poly.pdbx_strand_id
1 'polypeptide(L)'
;MRRIFVTVSLFLTFCLKAQGTDSLKVRKVVTHATLASAAAGSIVALNQVWYAPYTTEKFHFFNDGEQWMQMDKFGHAFTGYLLTKEVNRVHTWAAEKRQPWVGAVYALSYLSALELMDGFSSGWGFSGSDMLANGVGVGLAFSQDHFFKRQFILPKFSFSRSSYAMVRPEILGSTYGEQLLKDYNGQTYWLSLPIATFLNLPKGFKWICISVGYGCDAKLVGSQNAWNGFNARRQVYLSFDIDCSSLAPRHPKLSKVLT
;
A
#
# COMPACT_ATOMS: atom_id res chain seq x y z
N MET A 1 5.76 -20.11 9.61
CA MET A 1 6.00 -19.38 8.34
C MET A 1 6.05 -20.26 7.09
N ARG A 2 6.63 -21.47 7.08
CA ARG A 2 6.69 -22.37 5.89
C ARG A 2 5.32 -22.81 5.34
N ARG A 3 4.27 -22.95 6.18
CA ARG A 3 2.93 -23.44 5.75
C ARG A 3 2.10 -22.40 5.00
N ILE A 4 2.30 -21.10 5.24
CA ILE A 4 1.55 -20.02 4.56
C ILE A 4 2.03 -19.84 3.12
N PHE A 5 3.35 -19.96 2.86
CA PHE A 5 3.92 -19.87 1.51
C PHE A 5 3.48 -21.01 0.60
N VAL A 6 3.29 -22.22 1.14
CA VAL A 6 2.83 -23.39 0.36
C VAL A 6 1.37 -23.23 -0.06
N THR A 7 0.51 -22.66 0.79
CA THR A 7 -0.91 -22.45 0.49
C THR A 7 -1.12 -21.40 -0.60
N VAL A 8 -0.37 -20.29 -0.56
CA VAL A 8 -0.43 -19.25 -1.59
C VAL A 8 0.11 -19.75 -2.94
N SER A 9 1.17 -20.57 -2.94
CA SER A 9 1.77 -21.13 -4.15
C SER A 9 0.85 -22.18 -4.80
N LEU A 10 0.15 -23.01 -4.01
CA LEU A 10 -0.82 -23.99 -4.53
C LEU A 10 -2.06 -23.30 -5.13
N PHE A 11 -2.54 -22.19 -4.56
CA PHE A 11 -3.67 -21.43 -5.09
C PHE A 11 -3.33 -20.75 -6.42
N LEU A 12 -2.14 -20.18 -6.56
CA LEU A 12 -1.65 -19.60 -7.84
C LEU A 12 -1.55 -20.67 -8.94
N THR A 13 -1.15 -21.90 -8.60
CA THR A 13 -1.04 -22.99 -9.59
C THR A 13 -2.41 -23.50 -10.05
N PHE A 14 -3.44 -23.44 -9.21
CA PHE A 14 -4.80 -23.86 -9.55
C PHE A 14 -5.47 -22.85 -10.51
N CYS A 15 -5.22 -21.56 -10.35
CA CYS A 15 -5.72 -20.51 -11.25
C CYS A 15 -5.15 -20.59 -12.69
N LEU A 16 -3.99 -21.21 -12.88
CA LEU A 16 -3.31 -21.29 -14.19
C LEU A 16 -3.83 -22.43 -15.11
N LYS A 17 -4.65 -23.36 -14.59
CA LYS A 17 -5.10 -24.55 -15.35
C LYS A 17 -6.51 -24.49 -15.92
N ALA A 18 -7.30 -23.45 -15.69
CA ALA A 18 -8.65 -23.34 -16.20
C ALA A 18 -8.66 -22.74 -17.62
N GLN A 19 -8.65 -23.60 -18.66
CA GLN A 19 -8.79 -23.19 -20.07
C GLN A 19 -10.13 -23.71 -20.64
N GLY A 20 -11.10 -22.79 -20.89
CA GLY A 20 -12.39 -23.10 -21.53
C GLY A 20 -13.41 -21.97 -21.28
N THR A 21 -14.51 -21.88 -22.02
CA THR A 21 -15.50 -20.79 -21.93
C THR A 21 -16.27 -20.74 -20.60
N ASP A 22 -16.47 -21.87 -19.93
CA ASP A 22 -16.92 -21.90 -18.52
C ASP A 22 -15.82 -21.39 -17.57
N SER A 23 -14.57 -21.36 -18.01
CA SER A 23 -13.41 -20.93 -17.25
C SER A 23 -13.43 -19.44 -16.90
N LEU A 24 -14.01 -18.56 -17.72
CA LEU A 24 -14.08 -17.11 -17.43
C LEU A 24 -14.95 -16.82 -16.20
N LYS A 25 -16.11 -17.46 -16.11
CA LYS A 25 -16.99 -17.31 -14.94
C LYS A 25 -16.33 -17.86 -13.69
N VAL A 26 -15.78 -19.08 -13.79
CA VAL A 26 -15.06 -19.73 -12.69
C VAL A 26 -13.84 -18.89 -12.28
N ARG A 27 -13.04 -18.41 -13.23
CA ARG A 27 -11.87 -17.57 -12.98
C ARG A 27 -12.24 -16.28 -12.24
N LYS A 28 -13.32 -15.59 -12.63
CA LYS A 28 -13.84 -14.42 -11.92
C LYS A 28 -14.23 -14.75 -10.48
N VAL A 29 -15.06 -15.76 -10.30
CA VAL A 29 -15.55 -16.15 -8.96
C VAL A 29 -14.38 -16.52 -8.05
N VAL A 30 -13.46 -17.36 -8.52
CA VAL A 30 -12.28 -17.77 -7.76
C VAL A 30 -11.41 -16.58 -7.42
N THR A 31 -11.18 -15.67 -8.36
CA THR A 31 -10.38 -14.46 -8.13
C THR A 31 -10.99 -13.57 -7.05
N HIS A 32 -12.29 -13.27 -7.15
CA HIS A 32 -12.95 -12.42 -6.15
C HIS A 32 -13.06 -13.11 -4.78
N ALA A 33 -13.31 -14.42 -4.75
CA ALA A 33 -13.27 -15.20 -3.51
C ALA A 33 -11.88 -15.17 -2.86
N THR A 34 -10.81 -15.28 -3.66
CA THR A 34 -9.42 -15.20 -3.17
C THR A 34 -9.11 -13.81 -2.63
N LEU A 35 -9.50 -12.74 -3.34
CA LEU A 35 -9.30 -11.37 -2.88
C LEU A 35 -10.04 -11.12 -1.55
N ALA A 36 -11.30 -11.55 -1.44
CA ALA A 36 -12.08 -11.44 -0.22
C ALA A 36 -11.47 -12.24 0.94
N SER A 37 -11.03 -13.48 0.68
CA SER A 37 -10.37 -14.32 1.68
C SER A 37 -9.03 -13.73 2.13
N ALA A 38 -8.25 -13.16 1.20
CA ALA A 38 -7.00 -12.49 1.53
C ALA A 38 -7.24 -11.23 2.38
N ALA A 39 -8.26 -10.44 2.04
CA ALA A 39 -8.67 -9.28 2.83
C ALA A 39 -9.10 -9.68 4.25
N ALA A 40 -9.98 -10.69 4.38
CA ALA A 40 -10.40 -11.19 5.69
C ALA A 40 -9.22 -11.75 6.50
N GLY A 41 -8.34 -12.52 5.87
CA GLY A 41 -7.14 -13.07 6.50
C GLY A 41 -6.17 -11.99 6.96
N SER A 42 -6.01 -10.91 6.17
CA SER A 42 -5.16 -9.77 6.55
C SER A 42 -5.76 -8.99 7.73
N ILE A 43 -7.09 -8.80 7.78
CA ILE A 43 -7.76 -8.18 8.92
C ILE A 43 -7.52 -8.98 10.20
N VAL A 44 -7.65 -10.33 10.14
CA VAL A 44 -7.36 -11.19 11.29
C VAL A 44 -5.90 -11.09 11.72
N ALA A 45 -4.96 -11.08 10.78
CA ALA A 45 -3.54 -10.94 11.08
C ALA A 45 -3.21 -9.56 11.68
N LEU A 46 -3.78 -8.49 11.13
CA LEU A 46 -3.63 -7.12 11.65
C LEU A 46 -4.25 -7.01 13.05
N ASN A 47 -5.38 -7.66 13.29
CA ASN A 47 -5.99 -7.68 14.63
C ASN A 47 -5.02 -8.22 15.67
N GLN A 48 -4.26 -9.27 15.37
CA GLN A 48 -3.29 -9.84 16.30
C GLN A 48 -2.06 -8.94 16.53
N VAL A 49 -1.61 -8.23 15.51
CA VAL A 49 -0.38 -7.41 15.58
C VAL A 49 -0.66 -5.98 16.06
N TRP A 50 -1.83 -5.46 15.72
CA TRP A 50 -2.14 -4.03 15.89
C TRP A 50 -3.16 -3.78 17.02
N TYR A 51 -4.21 -4.59 17.11
CA TYR A 51 -5.33 -4.34 18.03
C TYR A 51 -5.30 -5.17 19.31
N ALA A 52 -4.78 -6.39 19.28
CA ALA A 52 -4.78 -7.27 20.44
C ALA A 52 -4.12 -6.70 21.71
N PRO A 53 -3.14 -5.79 21.65
CA PRO A 53 -2.59 -5.13 22.84
C PRO A 53 -3.55 -4.12 23.50
N TYR A 54 -4.62 -3.72 22.83
CA TYR A 54 -5.53 -2.67 23.27
C TYR A 54 -6.91 -3.22 23.62
N THR A 55 -7.58 -2.57 24.57
CA THR A 55 -8.97 -2.92 24.94
C THR A 55 -9.95 -2.39 23.90
N THR A 56 -11.08 -3.08 23.74
CA THR A 56 -12.18 -2.59 22.93
C THR A 56 -12.99 -1.56 23.73
N GLU A 57 -13.29 -0.43 23.09
CA GLU A 57 -14.07 0.67 23.66
C GLU A 57 -15.30 0.99 22.81
N LYS A 58 -16.13 1.93 23.28
CA LYS A 58 -17.21 2.49 22.49
C LYS A 58 -16.62 3.24 21.30
N PHE A 59 -17.31 3.17 20.15
CA PHE A 59 -16.89 3.87 18.95
C PHE A 59 -16.62 5.35 19.23
N HIS A 60 -15.46 5.83 18.81
CA HIS A 60 -15.07 7.21 18.98
C HIS A 60 -14.26 7.72 17.77
N PHE A 61 -14.34 9.04 17.57
CA PHE A 61 -13.53 9.74 16.59
C PHE A 61 -12.22 10.21 17.21
N PHE A 62 -11.17 10.19 16.44
CA PHE A 62 -9.87 10.67 16.87
C PHE A 62 -9.23 11.55 15.79
N ASN A 63 -8.75 12.72 16.17
CA ASN A 63 -8.05 13.61 15.25
C ASN A 63 -6.55 13.42 15.38
N ASP A 64 -5.99 12.64 14.48
CA ASP A 64 -4.57 12.34 14.39
C ASP A 64 -3.87 13.03 13.20
N GLY A 65 -4.55 13.98 12.56
CA GLY A 65 -4.07 14.66 11.33
C GLY A 65 -2.67 15.27 11.43
N GLU A 66 -2.23 15.65 12.64
CA GLU A 66 -0.88 16.19 12.88
C GLU A 66 0.10 15.15 13.42
N GLN A 67 -0.38 13.94 13.75
CA GLN A 67 0.47 12.93 14.35
C GLN A 67 1.49 12.35 13.36
N TRP A 68 2.55 11.79 13.90
CA TRP A 68 3.61 11.10 13.17
C TRP A 68 4.16 11.89 11.98
N MET A 69 4.08 13.21 12.01
CA MET A 69 4.47 14.10 10.89
C MET A 69 3.77 13.72 9.58
N GLN A 70 2.53 13.25 9.64
CA GLN A 70 1.69 12.79 8.53
C GLN A 70 2.22 11.54 7.81
N MET A 71 3.27 10.86 8.31
CA MET A 71 3.78 9.62 7.70
C MET A 71 2.69 8.57 7.56
N ASP A 72 1.82 8.48 8.55
CA ASP A 72 0.65 7.62 8.55
C ASP A 72 -0.29 7.93 7.37
N LYS A 73 -0.57 9.21 7.12
CA LYS A 73 -1.43 9.66 6.00
C LYS A 73 -0.83 9.30 4.64
N PHE A 74 0.51 9.39 4.51
CA PHE A 74 1.20 8.90 3.32
C PHE A 74 1.08 7.38 3.18
N GLY A 75 1.11 6.63 4.30
CA GLY A 75 0.86 5.20 4.33
C GLY A 75 -0.53 4.82 3.85
N HIS A 76 -1.56 5.51 4.34
CA HIS A 76 -2.94 5.34 3.93
C HIS A 76 -3.14 5.65 2.43
N ALA A 77 -2.62 6.77 1.94
CA ALA A 77 -2.69 7.14 0.53
C ALA A 77 -1.94 6.13 -0.37
N PHE A 78 -0.74 5.71 0.02
CA PHE A 78 0.02 4.70 -0.71
C PHE A 78 -0.73 3.37 -0.77
N THR A 79 -1.28 2.91 0.36
CA THR A 79 -2.03 1.65 0.43
C THR A 79 -3.30 1.71 -0.40
N GLY A 80 -4.05 2.82 -0.35
CA GLY A 80 -5.24 3.05 -1.18
C GLY A 80 -4.92 2.99 -2.67
N TYR A 81 -3.84 3.65 -3.10
CA TYR A 81 -3.34 3.59 -4.47
C TYR A 81 -2.95 2.16 -4.88
N LEU A 82 -2.13 1.50 -4.08
CA LEU A 82 -1.60 0.18 -4.38
C LEU A 82 -2.71 -0.86 -4.49
N LEU A 83 -3.62 -0.92 -3.51
CA LEU A 83 -4.74 -1.85 -3.52
C LEU A 83 -5.64 -1.63 -4.73
N THR A 84 -5.99 -0.38 -5.05
CA THR A 84 -6.82 -0.07 -6.21
C THR A 84 -6.18 -0.56 -7.50
N LYS A 85 -4.90 -0.26 -7.70
CA LYS A 85 -4.15 -0.65 -8.89
C LYS A 85 -4.03 -2.17 -9.02
N GLU A 86 -3.63 -2.85 -7.96
CA GLU A 86 -3.39 -4.30 -8.01
C GLU A 86 -4.70 -5.10 -8.14
N VAL A 87 -5.76 -4.70 -7.44
CA VAL A 87 -7.09 -5.32 -7.62
C VAL A 87 -7.59 -5.12 -9.04
N ASN A 88 -7.44 -3.93 -9.62
CA ASN A 88 -7.83 -3.68 -11.03
C ASN A 88 -7.01 -4.53 -12.01
N ARG A 89 -5.71 -4.73 -11.75
CA ARG A 89 -4.85 -5.58 -12.57
C ARG A 89 -5.34 -7.03 -12.54
N VAL A 90 -5.56 -7.57 -11.36
CA VAL A 90 -6.04 -8.94 -11.16
C VAL A 90 -7.45 -9.12 -11.70
N HIS A 91 -8.35 -8.15 -11.47
CA HIS A 91 -9.70 -8.18 -12.03
C HIS A 91 -9.69 -8.17 -13.56
N THR A 92 -8.88 -7.29 -14.17
CA THR A 92 -8.77 -7.20 -15.63
C THR A 92 -8.28 -8.52 -16.23
N TRP A 93 -7.30 -9.16 -15.59
CA TRP A 93 -6.84 -10.49 -15.98
C TRP A 93 -7.96 -11.55 -15.84
N ALA A 94 -8.72 -11.53 -14.74
CA ALA A 94 -9.75 -12.53 -14.48
C ALA A 94 -10.99 -12.34 -15.34
N ALA A 95 -11.37 -11.11 -15.64
CA ALA A 95 -12.59 -10.75 -16.35
C ALA A 95 -12.40 -10.50 -17.85
N GLU A 96 -11.14 -10.38 -18.30
CA GLU A 96 -10.76 -9.92 -19.65
C GLU A 96 -11.41 -8.57 -20.01
N LYS A 97 -11.80 -7.81 -18.98
CA LYS A 97 -12.47 -6.52 -19.11
C LYS A 97 -11.92 -5.54 -18.08
N ARG A 98 -11.48 -4.38 -18.55
CA ARG A 98 -11.02 -3.31 -17.70
C ARG A 98 -12.21 -2.59 -17.05
N GLN A 99 -12.24 -2.55 -15.74
CA GLN A 99 -13.27 -1.90 -14.93
C GLN A 99 -12.59 -1.17 -13.75
N PRO A 100 -12.11 0.07 -13.93
CA PRO A 100 -11.29 0.78 -12.94
C PRO A 100 -11.96 0.98 -11.58
N TRP A 101 -13.29 1.02 -11.54
CA TRP A 101 -14.07 1.18 -10.31
C TRP A 101 -14.00 -0.04 -9.37
N VAL A 102 -13.70 -1.25 -9.89
CA VAL A 102 -13.68 -2.47 -9.08
C VAL A 102 -12.59 -2.36 -8.00
N GLY A 103 -11.37 -2.01 -8.39
CA GLY A 103 -10.28 -1.83 -7.42
C GLY A 103 -10.55 -0.69 -6.44
N ALA A 104 -11.17 0.40 -6.90
CA ALA A 104 -11.53 1.51 -6.03
C ALA A 104 -12.52 1.09 -4.94
N VAL A 105 -13.56 0.34 -5.30
CA VAL A 105 -14.55 -0.18 -4.32
C VAL A 105 -13.89 -1.14 -3.34
N TYR A 106 -13.08 -2.10 -3.82
CA TYR A 106 -12.38 -3.02 -2.93
C TYR A 106 -11.45 -2.28 -1.95
N ALA A 107 -10.63 -1.36 -2.44
CA ALA A 107 -9.69 -0.62 -1.62
C ALA A 107 -10.41 0.24 -0.57
N LEU A 108 -11.43 1.02 -0.98
CA LEU A 108 -12.20 1.83 -0.04
C LEU A 108 -12.92 0.96 1.01
N SER A 109 -13.57 -0.13 0.59
CA SER A 109 -14.27 -1.02 1.52
C SER A 109 -13.31 -1.62 2.55
N TYR A 110 -12.15 -2.09 2.11
CA TYR A 110 -11.14 -2.69 2.99
C TYR A 110 -10.57 -1.65 3.98
N LEU A 111 -10.14 -0.50 3.48
CA LEU A 111 -9.55 0.55 4.31
C LEU A 111 -10.58 1.17 5.26
N SER A 112 -11.83 1.35 4.82
CA SER A 112 -12.92 1.78 5.72
C SER A 112 -13.22 0.76 6.81
N ALA A 113 -13.09 -0.54 6.54
CA ALA A 113 -13.26 -1.56 7.57
C ALA A 113 -12.16 -1.47 8.65
N LEU A 114 -10.92 -1.16 8.25
CA LEU A 114 -9.82 -0.92 9.21
C LEU A 114 -10.09 0.32 10.05
N GLU A 115 -10.49 1.44 9.43
CA GLU A 115 -10.84 2.65 10.17
C GLU A 115 -12.01 2.46 11.15
N LEU A 116 -12.99 1.64 10.78
CA LEU A 116 -14.07 1.27 11.70
C LEU A 116 -13.53 0.46 12.90
N MET A 117 -12.55 -0.41 12.68
CA MET A 117 -11.92 -1.15 13.78
C MET A 117 -11.11 -0.22 14.68
N ASP A 118 -10.39 0.75 14.09
CA ASP A 118 -9.69 1.79 14.85
C ASP A 118 -10.66 2.57 15.74
N GLY A 119 -11.86 2.87 15.25
CA GLY A 119 -12.90 3.55 16.00
C GLY A 119 -13.37 2.82 17.27
N PHE A 120 -13.17 1.51 17.37
CA PHE A 120 -13.49 0.70 18.55
C PHE A 120 -12.28 0.34 19.43
N SER A 121 -11.08 0.80 19.08
CA SER A 121 -9.83 0.48 19.80
C SER A 121 -9.45 1.58 20.77
N SER A 122 -9.11 1.23 22.02
CA SER A 122 -8.61 2.21 23.01
C SER A 122 -7.25 2.83 22.62
N GLY A 123 -6.54 2.23 21.69
CA GLY A 123 -5.23 2.72 21.24
C GLY A 123 -5.29 3.70 20.07
N TRP A 124 -6.45 3.75 19.40
CA TRP A 124 -6.63 4.50 18.16
C TRP A 124 -7.95 5.30 18.20
N GLY A 125 -8.67 5.37 17.14
CA GLY A 125 -9.97 5.99 16.96
C GLY A 125 -10.22 6.19 15.47
N PHE A 126 -11.48 6.33 15.06
CA PHE A 126 -11.82 6.60 13.67
C PHE A 126 -11.28 7.96 13.24
N SER A 127 -10.40 7.96 12.26
CA SER A 127 -9.75 9.17 11.75
C SER A 127 -10.36 9.63 10.43
N GLY A 128 -10.93 10.83 10.42
CA GLY A 128 -11.38 11.48 9.19
C GLY A 128 -10.24 11.82 8.23
N SER A 129 -9.03 12.09 8.77
CA SER A 129 -7.84 12.37 7.97
C SER A 129 -7.31 11.11 7.28
N ASP A 130 -7.43 9.93 7.89
CA ASP A 130 -7.05 8.65 7.28
C ASP A 130 -8.02 8.25 6.18
N MET A 131 -9.31 8.45 6.41
CA MET A 131 -10.33 8.27 5.36
C MET A 131 -10.09 9.20 4.17
N LEU A 132 -9.69 10.45 4.40
CA LEU A 132 -9.33 11.36 3.32
C LEU A 132 -8.09 10.88 2.57
N ALA A 133 -7.05 10.46 3.28
CA ALA A 133 -5.82 9.95 2.70
C ALA A 133 -6.07 8.66 1.88
N ASN A 134 -6.90 7.74 2.40
CA ASN A 134 -7.38 6.56 1.68
C ASN A 134 -8.06 6.98 0.36
N GLY A 135 -8.97 7.95 0.43
CA GLY A 135 -9.68 8.49 -0.73
C GLY A 135 -8.76 9.13 -1.77
N VAL A 136 -7.73 9.87 -1.33
CA VAL A 136 -6.70 10.46 -2.22
C VAL A 136 -5.94 9.39 -2.96
N GLY A 137 -5.47 8.36 -2.28
CA GLY A 137 -4.73 7.26 -2.91
C GLY A 137 -5.58 6.48 -3.92
N VAL A 138 -6.78 6.10 -3.51
CA VAL A 138 -7.76 5.41 -4.39
C VAL A 138 -8.13 6.29 -5.58
N GLY A 139 -8.42 7.56 -5.35
CA GLY A 139 -8.77 8.53 -6.40
C GLY A 139 -7.64 8.73 -7.40
N LEU A 140 -6.38 8.76 -6.94
CA LEU A 140 -5.21 8.85 -7.80
C LEU A 140 -5.09 7.62 -8.73
N ALA A 141 -5.22 6.41 -8.19
CA ALA A 141 -5.15 5.19 -9.00
C ALA A 141 -6.33 5.09 -9.97
N PHE A 142 -7.55 5.34 -9.48
CA PHE A 142 -8.78 5.29 -10.26
C PHE A 142 -8.76 6.29 -11.41
N SER A 143 -8.45 7.57 -11.14
CA SER A 143 -8.47 8.63 -12.16
C SER A 143 -7.47 8.37 -13.27
N GLN A 144 -6.26 7.94 -12.92
CA GLN A 144 -5.25 7.59 -13.92
C GLN A 144 -5.69 6.40 -14.78
N ASP A 145 -6.31 5.38 -14.16
CA ASP A 145 -6.79 4.20 -14.86
C ASP A 145 -8.02 4.50 -15.73
N HIS A 146 -8.93 5.34 -15.25
CA HIS A 146 -10.15 5.69 -15.94
C HIS A 146 -9.92 6.63 -17.13
N PHE A 147 -9.21 7.75 -16.92
CA PHE A 147 -9.04 8.80 -17.92
C PHE A 147 -7.87 8.53 -18.86
N PHE A 148 -6.72 8.07 -18.32
CA PHE A 148 -5.49 7.92 -19.10
C PHE A 148 -5.17 6.46 -19.47
N LYS A 149 -5.87 5.49 -18.87
CA LYS A 149 -5.68 4.05 -19.11
C LYS A 149 -4.24 3.58 -18.83
N ARG A 150 -3.49 4.36 -18.08
CA ARG A 150 -2.11 4.09 -17.63
C ARG A 150 -1.83 4.84 -16.34
N GLN A 151 -0.90 4.30 -15.54
CA GLN A 151 -0.37 4.98 -14.37
C GLN A 151 0.90 5.75 -14.80
N PHE A 152 0.99 7.04 -14.50
CA PHE A 152 2.16 7.88 -14.76
C PHE A 152 2.61 8.68 -13.55
N ILE A 153 1.76 8.85 -12.54
CA ILE A 153 2.14 9.26 -11.19
C ILE A 153 2.22 7.98 -10.38
N LEU A 154 3.42 7.58 -9.97
CA LEU A 154 3.68 6.30 -9.37
C LEU A 154 4.08 6.48 -7.89
N PRO A 155 3.15 6.37 -6.95
CA PRO A 155 3.50 6.24 -5.55
C PRO A 155 4.34 4.99 -5.32
N LYS A 156 5.47 5.15 -4.61
CA LYS A 156 6.38 4.08 -4.24
C LYS A 156 6.72 4.15 -2.76
N PHE A 157 7.22 3.05 -2.24
CA PHE A 157 7.59 2.92 -0.84
C PHE A 157 8.98 2.30 -0.73
N SER A 158 9.77 2.82 0.18
CA SER A 158 11.03 2.20 0.58
C SER A 158 11.13 2.16 2.10
N PHE A 159 11.84 1.16 2.60
CA PHE A 159 12.06 0.97 4.02
C PHE A 159 13.51 0.59 4.31
N SER A 160 14.08 1.23 5.33
CA SER A 160 15.34 0.85 5.94
C SER A 160 15.16 0.84 7.45
N ARG A 161 15.76 -0.13 8.15
CA ARG A 161 15.66 -0.17 9.63
C ARG A 161 16.29 1.07 10.24
N SER A 162 15.57 1.72 11.16
CA SER A 162 16.11 2.82 11.94
C SER A 162 16.72 2.32 13.26
N SER A 163 17.66 3.08 13.81
CA SER A 163 18.17 2.84 15.16
C SER A 163 17.14 3.17 16.26
N TYR A 164 16.13 3.96 15.94
CA TYR A 164 15.09 4.40 16.86
C TYR A 164 14.19 3.25 17.33
N ALA A 165 13.98 2.24 16.49
CA ALA A 165 13.23 1.05 16.89
C ALA A 165 13.86 0.28 18.08
N MET A 166 15.18 0.40 18.26
CA MET A 166 15.84 -0.17 19.45
C MET A 166 15.61 0.67 20.72
N VAL A 167 15.31 1.98 20.56
CA VAL A 167 15.03 2.88 21.67
C VAL A 167 13.60 2.72 22.17
N ARG A 168 12.64 2.48 21.23
CA ARG A 168 11.22 2.31 21.55
C ARG A 168 10.59 1.14 20.80
N PRO A 169 11.02 -0.11 21.09
CA PRO A 169 10.51 -1.29 20.39
C PRO A 169 9.02 -1.54 20.61
N GLU A 170 8.46 -1.11 21.74
CA GLU A 170 7.03 -1.24 22.06
C GLU A 170 6.13 -0.40 21.14
N ILE A 171 6.65 0.71 20.58
CA ILE A 171 5.92 1.61 19.69
C ILE A 171 6.33 1.40 18.23
N LEU A 172 7.66 1.34 17.98
CA LEU A 172 8.21 1.30 16.61
C LEU A 172 8.41 -0.13 16.09
N GLY A 173 8.15 -1.12 16.94
CA GLY A 173 8.23 -2.54 16.58
C GLY A 173 9.54 -3.22 17.00
N SER A 174 9.41 -4.43 17.53
CA SER A 174 10.52 -5.27 18.01
C SER A 174 11.08 -6.19 16.92
N THR A 175 10.23 -6.60 15.98
CA THR A 175 10.59 -7.48 14.86
C THR A 175 10.71 -6.69 13.55
N TYR A 176 11.39 -7.26 12.55
CA TYR A 176 11.50 -6.65 11.22
C TYR A 176 10.12 -6.35 10.59
N GLY A 177 9.17 -7.28 10.74
CA GLY A 177 7.82 -7.11 10.20
C GLY A 177 7.05 -5.99 10.91
N GLU A 178 7.19 -5.88 12.24
CA GLU A 178 6.58 -4.78 12.99
C GLU A 178 7.22 -3.44 12.66
N GLN A 179 8.56 -3.38 12.54
CA GLN A 179 9.27 -2.17 12.16
C GLN A 179 8.87 -1.68 10.76
N LEU A 180 8.70 -2.61 9.81
CA LEU A 180 8.20 -2.26 8.47
C LEU A 180 6.84 -1.54 8.51
N LEU A 181 5.98 -1.89 9.49
CA LEU A 181 4.63 -1.33 9.63
C LEU A 181 4.59 -0.11 10.57
N LYS A 182 5.41 -0.07 11.62
CA LYS A 182 5.29 0.88 12.73
C LYS A 182 6.42 1.92 12.78
N ASP A 183 7.60 1.60 12.24
CA ASP A 183 8.75 2.50 12.31
C ASP A 183 8.75 3.51 11.17
N TYR A 184 8.03 4.59 11.35
CA TYR A 184 7.96 5.68 10.39
C TYR A 184 9.32 6.34 10.09
N ASN A 185 10.30 6.23 10.99
CA ASN A 185 11.64 6.76 10.73
C ASN A 185 12.41 5.96 9.67
N GLY A 186 12.02 4.70 9.48
CA GLY A 186 12.61 3.84 8.45
C GLY A 186 11.89 3.93 7.11
N GLN A 187 10.71 4.52 7.08
CA GLN A 187 9.84 4.58 5.91
C GLN A 187 10.08 5.83 5.09
N THR A 188 10.02 5.72 3.78
CA THR A 188 9.98 6.85 2.86
C THR A 188 8.93 6.58 1.78
N TYR A 189 8.02 7.52 1.60
CA TYR A 189 7.00 7.50 0.55
C TYR A 189 7.44 8.39 -0.60
N TRP A 190 7.44 7.85 -1.79
CA TRP A 190 7.92 8.50 -3.00
C TRP A 190 6.78 8.75 -3.98
N LEU A 191 6.84 9.88 -4.65
CA LEU A 191 6.03 10.17 -5.81
C LEU A 191 6.95 10.21 -7.03
N SER A 192 6.88 9.18 -7.87
CA SER A 192 7.73 9.01 -9.06
C SER A 192 6.99 9.39 -10.32
N LEU A 193 7.67 10.13 -11.19
CA LEU A 193 7.16 10.58 -12.47
C LEU A 193 8.10 10.10 -13.58
N PRO A 194 7.67 9.22 -14.51
CA PRO A 194 8.48 8.85 -15.66
C PRO A 194 8.75 10.08 -16.53
N ILE A 195 10.02 10.42 -16.75
CA ILE A 195 10.43 11.60 -17.51
C ILE A 195 9.89 11.56 -18.95
N ALA A 196 9.76 10.34 -19.50
CA ALA A 196 9.18 10.12 -20.82
C ALA A 196 7.70 10.51 -20.94
N THR A 197 7.03 10.83 -19.84
CA THR A 197 5.67 11.39 -19.85
C THR A 197 5.67 12.82 -20.38
N PHE A 198 6.73 13.58 -20.13
CA PHE A 198 6.85 15.00 -20.45
C PHE A 198 7.84 15.26 -21.60
N LEU A 199 8.84 14.39 -21.76
CA LEU A 199 9.89 14.55 -22.77
C LEU A 199 9.88 13.36 -23.74
N ASN A 200 10.07 13.66 -25.01
CA ASN A 200 10.18 12.62 -26.02
C ASN A 200 11.59 11.97 -25.98
N LEU A 201 11.74 11.01 -25.07
CA LEU A 201 13.00 10.29 -24.86
C LEU A 201 13.17 9.12 -25.85
N PRO A 202 14.41 8.83 -26.27
CA PRO A 202 14.70 7.59 -26.98
C PRO A 202 14.21 6.37 -26.21
N LYS A 203 13.79 5.32 -26.92
CA LYS A 203 13.23 4.08 -26.31
C LYS A 203 14.10 3.51 -25.19
N GLY A 204 15.44 3.74 -25.25
CA GLY A 204 16.42 3.30 -24.26
C GLY A 204 16.27 3.93 -22.87
N PHE A 205 15.67 5.11 -22.77
CA PHE A 205 15.66 5.93 -21.56
C PHE A 205 14.25 6.17 -20.98
N LYS A 206 13.22 5.52 -21.54
CA LYS A 206 11.82 5.70 -21.10
C LYS A 206 11.52 5.20 -19.69
N TRP A 207 12.41 4.42 -19.12
CA TRP A 207 12.32 3.86 -17.77
C TRP A 207 12.79 4.80 -16.67
N ILE A 208 13.40 5.95 -17.02
CA ILE A 208 13.92 6.89 -16.03
C ILE A 208 12.77 7.70 -15.43
N CYS A 209 12.73 7.72 -14.11
CA CYS A 209 11.81 8.54 -13.33
C CYS A 209 12.59 9.60 -12.54
N ILE A 210 11.92 10.73 -12.29
CA ILE A 210 12.28 11.66 -11.24
C ILE A 210 11.30 11.47 -10.09
N SER A 211 11.81 11.50 -8.84
CA SER A 211 11.02 11.15 -7.67
C SER A 211 11.24 12.14 -6.55
N VAL A 212 10.14 12.53 -5.92
CA VAL A 212 10.16 13.28 -4.66
C VAL A 212 9.77 12.33 -3.54
N GLY A 213 10.59 12.27 -2.49
CA GLY A 213 10.37 11.43 -1.33
C GLY A 213 10.03 12.25 -0.09
N TYR A 214 9.17 11.70 0.75
CA TYR A 214 8.84 12.24 2.06
C TYR A 214 9.09 11.18 3.14
N GLY A 215 9.75 11.60 4.21
CA GLY A 215 10.07 10.78 5.37
C GLY A 215 10.17 11.62 6.64
N CYS A 216 10.46 10.96 7.75
CA CYS A 216 10.77 11.64 9.01
C CYS A 216 11.99 11.02 9.68
N ASP A 217 12.58 11.74 10.61
CA ASP A 217 13.72 11.36 11.42
C ASP A 217 13.46 11.69 12.87
N ALA A 218 13.97 10.88 13.79
CA ALA A 218 13.85 11.03 15.24
C ALA A 218 12.40 11.18 15.77
N LYS A 219 11.42 10.60 15.08
CA LYS A 219 10.00 10.61 15.47
C LYS A 219 9.68 9.37 16.31
N LEU A 220 9.64 9.52 17.64
CA LEU A 220 9.44 8.44 18.60
C LEU A 220 8.05 8.43 19.24
N VAL A 221 7.29 9.52 19.11
CA VAL A 221 5.93 9.67 19.66
C VAL A 221 5.00 10.30 18.64
N GLY A 222 3.72 9.97 18.67
CA GLY A 222 2.74 10.44 17.67
C GLY A 222 2.52 11.94 17.68
N SER A 223 2.18 12.50 18.84
CA SER A 223 1.71 13.88 18.97
C SER A 223 2.84 14.91 19.19
N GLN A 224 3.92 14.53 19.86
CA GLN A 224 5.00 15.45 20.23
C GLN A 224 6.18 15.33 19.27
N ASN A 225 6.79 16.46 18.92
CA ASN A 225 7.97 16.49 18.06
C ASN A 225 9.30 16.40 18.83
N ALA A 226 9.26 16.53 20.16
CA ALA A 226 10.40 16.33 21.04
C ALA A 226 10.09 15.25 22.07
N TRP A 227 11.03 14.32 22.28
CA TRP A 227 10.92 13.27 23.28
C TRP A 227 12.32 12.82 23.73
N ASN A 228 12.59 12.90 25.04
CA ASN A 228 13.85 12.44 25.66
C ASN A 228 15.13 12.87 24.90
N GLY A 229 15.21 14.11 24.49
CA GLY A 229 16.37 14.65 23.75
C GLY A 229 16.34 14.41 22.24
N PHE A 230 15.42 13.61 21.73
CA PHE A 230 15.18 13.44 20.29
C PHE A 230 14.24 14.55 19.79
N ASN A 231 14.61 15.18 18.68
CA ASN A 231 13.80 16.21 18.02
C ASN A 231 13.43 15.74 16.62
N ALA A 232 12.17 15.44 16.41
CA ALA A 232 11.66 14.95 15.14
C ALA A 232 11.79 15.99 14.03
N ARG A 233 12.16 15.52 12.83
CA ARG A 233 12.35 16.35 11.63
C ARG A 233 11.67 15.72 10.44
N ARG A 234 11.08 16.55 9.57
CA ARG A 234 10.63 16.12 8.25
C ARG A 234 11.82 16.02 7.32
N GLN A 235 11.79 15.01 6.45
CA GLN A 235 12.81 14.81 5.44
C GLN A 235 12.15 14.82 4.07
N VAL A 236 12.70 15.61 3.15
CA VAL A 236 12.27 15.66 1.75
C VAL A 236 13.46 15.27 0.88
N TYR A 237 13.22 14.38 -0.05
CA TYR A 237 14.24 13.81 -0.92
C TYR A 237 13.91 14.08 -2.38
N LEU A 238 14.94 14.29 -3.19
CA LEU A 238 14.87 14.26 -4.64
C LEU A 238 15.76 13.13 -5.13
N SER A 239 15.24 12.28 -6.02
CA SER A 239 15.97 11.12 -6.52
C SER A 239 15.62 10.82 -7.97
N PHE A 240 16.50 10.08 -8.63
CA PHE A 240 16.16 9.35 -9.84
C PHE A 240 15.86 7.90 -9.49
N ASP A 241 14.86 7.32 -10.16
CA ASP A 241 14.53 5.92 -9.99
C ASP A 241 14.04 5.27 -11.30
N ILE A 242 13.56 4.06 -11.21
CA ILE A 242 13.27 3.19 -12.36
C ILE A 242 11.76 2.90 -12.42
N ASP A 243 11.16 3.13 -13.59
CA ASP A 243 9.86 2.53 -13.93
C ASP A 243 10.07 1.13 -14.50
N CYS A 244 9.92 0.11 -13.65
CA CYS A 244 10.07 -1.29 -14.04
C CYS A 244 9.06 -1.72 -15.12
N SER A 245 7.88 -1.09 -15.18
CA SER A 245 6.86 -1.42 -16.19
C SER A 245 7.31 -1.08 -17.61
N SER A 246 8.13 -0.02 -17.74
CA SER A 246 8.71 0.39 -19.02
C SER A 246 9.85 -0.52 -19.52
N LEU A 247 10.41 -1.38 -18.66
CA LEU A 247 11.43 -2.35 -19.01
C LEU A 247 10.86 -3.69 -19.48
N ALA A 248 9.62 -3.99 -19.08
CA ALA A 248 8.93 -5.26 -19.36
C ALA A 248 8.85 -5.66 -20.85
N PRO A 249 8.60 -4.75 -21.81
CA PRO A 249 8.48 -5.11 -23.23
C PRO A 249 9.74 -5.70 -23.86
N ARG A 250 10.91 -5.49 -23.25
CA ARG A 250 12.22 -5.94 -23.82
C ARG A 250 12.57 -7.36 -23.45
N HIS A 251 11.94 -7.92 -22.42
CA HIS A 251 12.22 -9.26 -21.92
C HIS A 251 10.91 -10.01 -21.67
N PRO A 252 10.48 -10.89 -22.61
CA PRO A 252 9.18 -11.60 -22.51
C PRO A 252 9.00 -12.38 -21.20
N LYS A 253 10.08 -12.83 -20.58
CA LYS A 253 10.02 -13.52 -19.27
C LYS A 253 9.81 -12.53 -18.12
N LEU A 254 10.37 -11.33 -18.19
CA LEU A 254 10.18 -10.25 -17.21
C LEU A 254 8.81 -9.57 -17.34
N SER A 255 8.23 -9.51 -18.55
CA SER A 255 6.90 -8.91 -18.74
C SER A 255 5.83 -9.63 -17.96
N LYS A 256 5.95 -10.96 -17.77
CA LYS A 256 5.00 -11.75 -16.97
C LYS A 256 5.10 -11.52 -15.47
N VAL A 257 6.18 -10.92 -15.00
CA VAL A 257 6.45 -10.67 -13.57
C VAL A 257 6.25 -9.19 -13.22
N LEU A 258 6.53 -8.27 -14.17
CA LEU A 258 6.56 -6.82 -13.94
C LEU A 258 5.32 -6.07 -14.46
N THR A 259 4.47 -6.72 -15.23
CA THR A 259 3.17 -6.21 -15.67
C THR A 259 2.02 -6.93 -14.98
#